data_0a7ddc12b6ce71b27cde49a51ea3b654
#
_entry.id   0a7ddc12b6ce71b27cde49a51ea3b654
#
_cell.length_a   1.000
_cell.length_b   1.000
_cell.length_c   1.000
_cell.angle_alpha   90.00
_cell.angle_beta   90.00
_cell.angle_gamma   90.00
#
_symmetry.space_group_name_H-M   'P 1'
#
loop_
_entity.id
_entity.type
_entity.pdbx_description
1 polymer ?
#
loop_
_entity_poly.entity_id
_entity_poly.type
_entity_poly.pdbx_seq_one_letter_code
_entity_poly.pdbx_strand_id
1 'polypeptide(L)'
;MCIRDRKKEWFFFPLGLIFKAVGGIPVNRGRKSSLVDQMTEKFANSKHFHLAITPEGTRKANPNWKKGFYYIALKAQVPIMLIGIDYPSKTISSTKAVMPTGDIEKDMREIKLYFKNFKGKNPENFDLGNI
;
A
#
# COMPACT_ATOMS: atom_id res chain seq x y z
N MET A 1 -3.83 -13.04 5.32
CA MET A 1 -2.90 -13.34 4.21
C MET A 1 -2.64 -12.06 3.44
N CYS A 2 -1.39 -11.60 3.41
CA CYS A 2 -1.03 -10.38 2.66
C CYS A 2 -0.99 -10.70 1.16
N ILE A 3 -1.83 -10.06 0.39
CA ILE A 3 -1.86 -10.25 -1.05
C ILE A 3 -0.95 -9.20 -1.69
N ARG A 4 0.07 -9.69 -2.36
CA ARG A 4 1.03 -8.83 -3.06
C ARG A 4 0.53 -8.55 -4.47
N ASP A 5 0.31 -7.28 -4.77
CA ASP A 5 -0.01 -6.82 -6.12
C ASP A 5 1.15 -7.15 -7.08
N ARG A 6 0.84 -7.81 -8.21
CA ARG A 6 1.83 -8.17 -9.23
C ARG A 6 1.32 -7.82 -10.63
N LYS A 7 2.24 -7.51 -11.53
CA LYS A 7 1.92 -7.26 -12.94
C LYS A 7 1.25 -8.48 -13.57
N LYS A 8 0.24 -8.24 -14.42
CA LYS A 8 -0.53 -9.29 -15.10
C LYS A 8 0.36 -10.23 -15.93
N GLU A 9 1.44 -9.71 -16.50
CA GLU A 9 2.37 -10.48 -17.33
C GLU A 9 3.03 -11.67 -16.59
N TRP A 10 3.07 -11.63 -15.26
CA TRP A 10 3.60 -12.71 -14.43
C TRP A 10 2.61 -13.87 -14.23
N PHE A 11 1.34 -13.68 -14.66
CA PHE A 11 0.28 -14.66 -14.50
C PHE A 11 0.06 -15.52 -15.75
N PHE A 12 1.14 -15.88 -16.45
CA PHE A 12 1.06 -16.83 -17.55
C PHE A 12 1.17 -18.28 -17.05
N PHE A 13 0.53 -19.20 -17.78
CA PHE A 13 0.58 -20.63 -17.47
C PHE A 13 1.99 -21.20 -17.75
N PRO A 14 2.62 -22.07 -16.87
CA PRO A 14 2.07 -22.56 -15.59
C PRO A 14 2.33 -21.63 -14.38
N LEU A 15 3.17 -20.59 -14.50
CA LEU A 15 3.58 -19.71 -13.40
C LEU A 15 2.41 -18.94 -12.79
N GLY A 16 1.41 -18.59 -13.58
CA GLY A 16 0.21 -17.92 -13.10
C GLY A 16 -0.54 -18.67 -12.01
N LEU A 17 -0.59 -20.01 -12.09
CA LEU A 17 -1.21 -20.86 -11.07
C LEU A 17 -0.43 -20.81 -9.76
N ILE A 18 0.90 -20.81 -9.83
CA ILE A 18 1.77 -20.73 -8.65
C ILE A 18 1.60 -19.38 -7.95
N PHE A 19 1.62 -18.26 -8.72
CA PHE A 19 1.41 -16.93 -8.15
C PHE A 19 0.05 -16.74 -7.51
N LYS A 20 -1.01 -17.29 -8.10
CA LYS A 20 -2.35 -17.29 -7.49
C LYS A 20 -2.40 -18.14 -6.22
N ALA A 21 -1.75 -19.29 -6.19
CA ALA A 21 -1.70 -20.17 -5.03
C ALA A 21 -1.01 -19.51 -3.82
N VAL A 22 0.01 -18.67 -4.04
CA VAL A 22 0.68 -17.91 -2.98
C VAL A 22 0.03 -16.55 -2.68
N GLY A 23 -1.18 -16.32 -3.19
CA GLY A 23 -1.98 -15.12 -2.89
C GLY A 23 -1.69 -13.92 -3.80
N GLY A 24 -1.05 -14.13 -4.94
CA GLY A 24 -0.86 -13.09 -5.95
C GLY A 24 -2.17 -12.75 -6.67
N ILE A 25 -2.44 -11.47 -6.88
CA ILE A 25 -3.59 -11.01 -7.67
C ILE A 25 -3.10 -10.34 -8.95
N PRO A 26 -3.59 -10.77 -10.13
CA PRO A 26 -3.27 -10.12 -11.38
C PRO A 26 -3.89 -8.72 -11.42
N VAL A 27 -3.08 -7.71 -11.71
CA VAL A 27 -3.53 -6.33 -11.87
C VAL A 27 -3.47 -5.95 -13.33
N ASN A 28 -4.62 -5.57 -13.88
CA ASN A 28 -4.71 -5.10 -15.25
C ASN A 28 -4.60 -3.57 -15.29
N ARG A 29 -3.40 -3.08 -15.55
CA ARG A 29 -3.12 -1.64 -15.64
C ARG A 29 -3.64 -0.99 -16.93
N GLY A 30 -3.99 -1.78 -17.93
CA GLY A 30 -4.55 -1.32 -19.22
C GLY A 30 -6.08 -1.27 -19.28
N ARG A 31 -6.75 -1.65 -18.21
CA ARG A 31 -8.22 -1.64 -18.14
C ARG A 31 -8.75 -0.20 -17.98
N LYS A 32 -9.94 0.08 -18.53
CA LYS A 32 -10.64 1.36 -18.35
C LYS A 32 -10.98 1.65 -16.88
N SER A 33 -11.15 0.62 -16.04
CA SER A 33 -11.32 0.77 -14.60
C SER A 33 -9.98 1.02 -13.92
N SER A 34 -9.93 2.02 -13.05
CA SER A 34 -8.72 2.34 -12.29
C SER A 34 -8.32 1.19 -11.36
N LEU A 35 -7.03 1.15 -10.98
CA LEU A 35 -6.55 0.22 -9.96
C LEU A 35 -7.34 0.36 -8.64
N VAL A 36 -7.74 1.59 -8.31
CA VAL A 36 -8.56 1.88 -7.14
C VAL A 36 -9.89 1.11 -7.19
N ASP A 37 -10.57 1.15 -8.33
CA ASP A 37 -11.86 0.47 -8.49
C ASP A 37 -11.71 -1.05 -8.43
N GLN A 38 -10.67 -1.60 -9.06
CA GLN A 38 -10.38 -3.04 -9.03
C GLN A 38 -10.14 -3.54 -7.60
N MET A 39 -9.35 -2.80 -6.81
CA MET A 39 -9.05 -3.18 -5.43
C MET A 39 -10.27 -2.98 -4.51
N THR A 40 -11.04 -1.92 -4.70
CA THR A 40 -12.30 -1.70 -3.97
C THR A 40 -13.28 -2.86 -4.19
N GLU A 41 -13.42 -3.33 -5.43
CA GLU A 41 -14.24 -4.49 -5.75
C GLU A 41 -13.74 -5.76 -5.04
N LYS A 42 -12.42 -5.97 -4.97
CA LYS A 42 -11.84 -7.11 -4.23
C LYS A 42 -12.17 -7.06 -2.74
N PHE A 43 -12.11 -5.90 -2.12
CA PHE A 43 -12.53 -5.73 -0.73
C PHE A 43 -14.01 -6.05 -0.52
N ALA A 44 -14.88 -5.61 -1.45
CA ALA A 44 -16.32 -5.86 -1.37
C ALA A 44 -16.66 -7.36 -1.51
N ASN A 45 -15.92 -8.09 -2.35
CA ASN A 45 -16.19 -9.49 -2.67
C ASN A 45 -15.45 -10.51 -1.79
N SER A 46 -14.65 -10.06 -0.83
CA SER A 46 -13.82 -10.93 0.02
C SER A 46 -14.12 -10.70 1.49
N LYS A 47 -14.30 -11.78 2.25
CA LYS A 47 -14.49 -11.69 3.71
C LYS A 47 -13.20 -11.28 4.44
N HIS A 48 -12.06 -11.74 3.95
CA HIS A 48 -10.73 -11.49 4.54
C HIS A 48 -9.77 -11.09 3.42
N PHE A 49 -9.53 -9.80 3.28
CA PHE A 49 -8.64 -9.25 2.27
C PHE A 49 -7.69 -8.23 2.90
N HIS A 50 -6.39 -8.43 2.69
CA HIS A 50 -5.35 -7.52 3.14
C HIS A 50 -4.51 -7.11 1.94
N LEU A 51 -4.37 -5.81 1.72
CA LEU A 51 -3.58 -5.24 0.65
C LEU A 51 -2.38 -4.50 1.25
N ALA A 52 -1.17 -4.93 0.92
CA ALA A 52 0.05 -4.24 1.31
C ALA A 52 0.52 -3.31 0.18
N ILE A 53 0.73 -2.04 0.51
CA ILE A 53 1.15 -1.01 -0.43
C ILE A 53 2.33 -0.22 0.14
N THR A 54 3.30 0.10 -0.72
CA THR A 54 4.36 1.06 -0.45
C THR A 54 4.02 2.36 -1.17
N PRO A 55 3.60 3.42 -0.45
CA PRO A 55 3.05 4.62 -1.08
C PRO A 55 4.09 5.47 -1.82
N GLU A 56 5.35 5.33 -1.48
CA GLU A 56 6.45 6.03 -2.16
C GLU A 56 6.52 5.66 -3.66
N GLY A 57 6.22 4.40 -3.99
CA GLY A 57 6.18 3.90 -5.37
C GLY A 57 7.54 3.83 -6.07
N THR A 58 8.63 4.08 -5.35
CA THR A 58 10.01 4.08 -5.84
C THR A 58 10.98 3.72 -4.72
N ARG A 59 12.20 3.36 -5.09
CA ARG A 59 13.31 3.10 -4.15
C ARG A 59 14.20 4.32 -3.90
N LYS A 60 13.92 5.44 -4.58
CA LYS A 60 14.60 6.72 -4.41
C LYS A 60 13.76 7.63 -3.54
N ALA A 61 14.38 8.64 -2.94
CA ALA A 61 13.68 9.67 -2.20
C ALA A 61 12.56 10.28 -3.05
N ASN A 62 11.34 10.27 -2.53
CA ASN A 62 10.17 10.81 -3.23
C ASN A 62 9.20 11.40 -2.22
N PRO A 63 9.14 12.74 -2.10
CA PRO A 63 8.21 13.42 -1.21
C PRO A 63 6.75 13.31 -1.66
N ASN A 64 6.53 13.03 -2.95
CA ASN A 64 5.21 12.95 -3.55
C ASN A 64 4.67 11.51 -3.52
N TRP A 65 4.21 11.08 -2.36
CA TRP A 65 3.64 9.76 -2.20
C TRP A 65 2.36 9.58 -3.02
N LYS A 66 2.23 8.41 -3.62
CA LYS A 66 1.03 8.05 -4.37
C LYS A 66 -0.16 7.88 -3.43
N LYS A 67 -1.28 8.51 -3.76
CA LYS A 67 -2.48 8.55 -2.93
C LYS A 67 -3.51 7.45 -3.25
N GLY A 68 -3.19 6.54 -4.18
CA GLY A 68 -4.11 5.48 -4.60
C GLY A 68 -4.58 4.59 -3.45
N PHE A 69 -3.70 4.25 -2.52
CA PHE A 69 -4.04 3.43 -1.34
C PHE A 69 -5.10 4.12 -0.45
N TYR A 70 -5.03 5.43 -0.32
CA TYR A 70 -5.97 6.22 0.44
C TYR A 70 -7.39 6.14 -0.16
N TYR A 71 -7.48 6.32 -1.47
CA TYR A 71 -8.76 6.23 -2.17
C TYR A 71 -9.36 4.82 -2.14
N ILE A 72 -8.53 3.78 -2.20
CA ILE A 72 -8.97 2.40 -2.03
C ILE A 72 -9.59 2.22 -0.65
N ALA A 73 -8.90 2.64 0.40
CA ALA A 73 -9.37 2.51 1.76
C ALA A 73 -10.65 3.34 2.02
N LEU A 74 -10.72 4.55 1.47
CA LEU A 74 -11.89 5.42 1.59
C LEU A 74 -13.12 4.81 0.92
N LYS A 75 -12.98 4.32 -0.31
CA LYS A 75 -14.07 3.68 -1.06
C LYS A 75 -14.51 2.35 -0.45
N ALA A 76 -13.55 1.54 0.00
CA ALA A 76 -13.81 0.25 0.64
C ALA A 76 -14.26 0.38 2.10
N GLN A 77 -14.17 1.57 2.71
CA GLN A 77 -14.48 1.83 4.12
C GLN A 77 -13.70 0.91 5.07
N VAL A 78 -12.40 0.76 4.80
CA VAL A 78 -11.49 -0.05 5.61
C VAL A 78 -10.37 0.80 6.22
N PRO A 79 -9.86 0.42 7.41
CA PRO A 79 -8.77 1.14 8.03
C PRO A 79 -7.44 0.89 7.31
N ILE A 80 -6.55 1.88 7.37
CA ILE A 80 -5.18 1.80 6.90
C ILE A 80 -4.28 1.50 8.09
N MET A 81 -3.71 0.29 8.13
CA MET A 81 -2.74 -0.07 9.16
C MET A 81 -1.36 0.42 8.75
N LEU A 82 -0.75 1.25 9.59
CA LEU A 82 0.59 1.78 9.36
C LEU A 82 1.64 0.80 9.89
N ILE A 83 2.52 0.34 9.03
CA ILE A 83 3.60 -0.59 9.38
C ILE A 83 4.93 0.11 9.12
N GLY A 84 5.62 0.47 10.19
CA GLY A 84 6.95 1.08 10.14
C GLY A 84 8.05 0.05 10.35
N ILE A 85 9.10 0.14 9.55
CA ILE A 85 10.30 -0.68 9.68
C ILE A 85 11.45 0.23 10.09
N ASP A 86 12.03 -0.01 11.26
CA ASP A 86 13.16 0.73 11.76
C ASP A 86 14.42 -0.15 11.74
N TYR A 87 15.35 0.19 10.87
CA TYR A 87 16.57 -0.59 10.69
C TYR A 87 17.58 -0.45 11.85
N PRO A 88 17.80 0.74 12.44
CA PRO A 88 18.72 0.86 13.57
C PRO A 88 18.34 -0.02 14.76
N SER A 89 17.06 -0.05 15.10
CA SER A 89 16.54 -0.87 16.20
C SER A 89 16.15 -2.30 15.77
N LYS A 90 16.20 -2.60 14.47
CA LYS A 90 15.75 -3.87 13.88
C LYS A 90 14.32 -4.26 14.28
N THR A 91 13.44 -3.28 14.35
CA THR A 91 12.05 -3.47 14.76
C THR A 91 11.06 -3.20 13.63
N ILE A 92 9.94 -3.91 13.69
CA ILE A 92 8.76 -3.65 12.86
C ILE A 92 7.64 -3.28 13.82
N SER A 93 7.06 -2.10 13.63
CA SER A 93 5.98 -1.59 14.46
C SER A 93 4.71 -1.39 13.65
N SER A 94 3.59 -1.78 14.23
CA SER A 94 2.25 -1.59 13.68
C SER A 94 1.33 -1.14 14.81
N THR A 95 1.54 0.08 15.30
CA THR A 95 0.84 0.62 16.49
C THR A 95 -0.29 1.56 16.15
N LYS A 96 -0.43 1.97 14.89
CA LYS A 96 -1.43 2.94 14.46
C LYS A 96 -2.22 2.48 13.25
N ALA A 97 -3.54 2.61 13.35
CA ALA A 97 -4.47 2.47 12.24
C ALA A 97 -5.15 3.82 12.00
N VAL A 98 -5.31 4.19 10.73
CA VAL A 98 -5.99 5.42 10.31
C VAL A 98 -7.23 5.07 9.53
N MET A 99 -8.38 5.57 9.96
CA MET A 99 -9.62 5.46 9.18
C MET A 99 -9.75 6.70 8.28
N PRO A 100 -9.83 6.54 6.95
CA PRO A 100 -9.97 7.68 6.06
C PRO A 100 -11.19 8.53 6.37
N THR A 101 -11.00 9.84 6.54
CA THR A 101 -12.06 10.78 6.87
C THR A 101 -12.64 11.50 5.66
N GLY A 102 -11.96 11.44 4.53
CA GLY A 102 -12.26 12.20 3.32
C GLY A 102 -11.40 13.46 3.15
N ASP A 103 -10.79 13.96 4.23
CA ASP A 103 -9.78 15.02 4.17
C ASP A 103 -8.40 14.44 3.92
N ILE A 104 -8.06 14.31 2.64
CA ILE A 104 -6.83 13.63 2.21
C ILE A 104 -5.56 14.33 2.72
N GLU A 105 -5.55 15.66 2.78
CA GLU A 105 -4.36 16.41 3.20
C GLU A 105 -4.07 16.17 4.68
N LYS A 106 -5.11 16.25 5.52
CA LYS A 106 -5.02 15.99 6.95
C LYS A 106 -4.60 14.54 7.22
N ASP A 107 -5.27 13.59 6.60
CA ASP A 107 -5.00 12.17 6.81
C ASP A 107 -3.60 11.77 6.30
N MET A 108 -3.17 12.28 5.15
CA MET A 108 -1.82 12.04 4.62
C MET A 108 -0.74 12.65 5.51
N ARG A 109 -0.99 13.82 6.07
CA ARG A 109 -0.08 14.44 7.03
C ARG A 109 0.09 13.58 8.28
N GLU A 110 -1.00 13.07 8.82
CA GLU A 110 -0.99 12.18 9.97
C GLU A 110 -0.21 10.89 9.69
N ILE A 111 -0.44 10.29 8.52
CA ILE A 111 0.28 9.09 8.08
C ILE A 111 1.79 9.37 7.97
N LYS A 112 2.19 10.46 7.31
CA LYS A 112 3.59 10.83 7.14
C LYS A 112 4.28 11.13 8.49
N LEU A 113 3.60 11.79 9.42
CA LEU A 113 4.12 12.06 10.76
C LEU A 113 4.43 10.78 11.54
N TYR A 114 3.61 9.74 11.38
CA TYR A 114 3.90 8.44 11.98
C TYR A 114 5.23 7.87 11.51
N PHE A 115 5.50 7.94 10.21
CA PHE A 115 6.73 7.41 9.61
C PHE A 115 7.98 8.25 9.87
N LYS A 116 7.84 9.47 10.35
CA LYS A 116 8.98 10.34 10.69
C LYS A 116 9.96 9.72 11.70
N ASN A 117 9.45 8.87 12.57
CA ASN A 117 10.24 8.23 13.62
C ASN A 117 10.96 6.95 13.18
N PHE A 118 10.77 6.51 11.95
CA PHE A 118 11.37 5.29 11.42
C PHE A 118 12.53 5.62 10.48
N LYS A 119 13.63 4.87 10.60
CA LYS A 119 14.79 4.98 9.71
C LYS A 119 14.92 3.71 8.88
N GLY A 120 14.90 3.85 7.56
CA GLY A 120 15.14 2.75 6.63
C GLY A 120 16.59 2.30 6.59
N LYS A 121 16.87 1.26 5.82
CA LYS A 121 18.25 0.78 5.55
C LYS A 121 19.11 1.86 4.89
N ASN A 122 18.51 2.62 3.99
CA ASN A 122 19.13 3.74 3.28
C ASN A 122 18.32 5.01 3.59
N PRO A 123 18.62 5.71 4.71
CA PRO A 123 17.82 6.87 5.15
C PRO A 123 17.76 8.00 4.13
N GLU A 124 18.81 8.15 3.31
CA GLU A 124 18.89 9.12 2.23
C GLU A 124 17.84 8.93 1.13
N ASN A 125 17.27 7.71 1.03
CA ASN A 125 16.23 7.39 0.07
C ASN A 125 14.81 7.58 0.63
N PHE A 126 14.67 8.11 1.85
CA PHE A 126 13.39 8.35 2.49
C PHE A 126 13.11 9.85 2.59
N ASP A 127 11.99 10.28 2.03
CA ASP A 127 11.59 11.68 2.03
C ASP A 127 10.09 11.81 2.29
N LEU A 128 9.74 12.59 3.28
CA LEU A 128 8.35 12.89 3.65
C LEU A 128 7.84 14.18 2.99
N GLY A 129 8.72 14.97 2.39
CA GLY A 129 8.39 16.30 1.89
C GLY A 129 8.08 17.28 3.02
N ASN A 130 7.44 18.38 2.66
CA ASN A 130 6.94 19.36 3.63
C ASN A 130 5.67 18.80 4.28
N ILE A 131 5.75 18.61 5.58
CA ILE A 131 4.63 18.10 6.37
C ILE A 131 3.96 19.26 7.10
#